data_0607ce17d4187d662384d8d5996fe765
#
_entry.id   0607ce17d4187d662384d8d5996fe765
#
_cell.length_a   1.000
_cell.length_b   1.000
_cell.length_c   1.000
_cell.angle_alpha   90.00
_cell.angle_beta   90.00
_cell.angle_gamma   90.00
#
_symmetry.space_group_name_H-M   'P 1'
#
loop_
_entity.id
_entity.type
_entity.pdbx_description
1 polymer ?
#
loop_
_entity_poly.entity_id
_entity_poly.type
_entity_poly.pdbx_seq_one_letter_code
_entity_poly.pdbx_strand_id
1 'polypeptide(L)'
;TSGSVMIDPKCRMSVLKQNQNLYDDCRVVDTVIMGNERLWQCGKEKDAIYEKPDFNDEDGVRAAELEEEYAELGGWEAESDAGRILKGLGIDTELQEMLMAEIDPRLKVKVLLAQALFGHPDIILLDEPTNNLDLNSVVWLENFLMDYEGTVLVVSHDRYFLNNICTHIVDIDYGKIKLYVGNYDFWYESSQLIQKLVKDQNKKAEQKIAELQTFIARFSANRSKSRQATSRRKLLEKITVEELPASSRRYPWVGFKADREPGKDRLFVTDVSKTTDGVKLLDHISFIVGKEDKIAVIGKNELAVTMLFKILMGEEEPDTGSVKWGASIENAYFPKDNSSFFDGREEDLIDWMRQFSSDKRESYLRTFLGRMLFSGDDVYKPVNVLSGGEKVRCMLSKMMLSGANVLILDDPTNHLDLESIESLNQGLVRFGGVVLFSSHDHELISTIANRIVEITPNGIIDRMMNFDDYL
;
A
#
# COMPACT_ATOMS: atom_id res chain seq x y z
N THR A 1 25.93 8.42 1.73
CA THR A 1 25.30 8.62 3.05
C THR A 1 26.36 8.58 4.13
N SER A 2 26.32 9.53 5.04
CA SER A 2 27.25 9.61 6.17
C SER A 2 26.44 9.68 7.47
N GLY A 3 26.95 9.07 8.54
CA GLY A 3 26.32 9.02 9.86
C GLY A 3 26.72 7.74 10.59
N SER A 4 26.34 7.64 11.86
CA SER A 4 26.53 6.44 12.67
C SER A 4 25.26 6.09 13.40
N VAL A 5 24.94 4.82 13.45
CA VAL A 5 23.85 4.26 14.25
C VAL A 5 24.50 3.55 15.43
N MET A 6 24.06 3.88 16.65
CA MET A 6 24.52 3.20 17.86
C MET A 6 23.33 2.48 18.49
N ILE A 7 23.49 1.18 18.68
CA ILE A 7 22.52 0.30 19.34
C ILE A 7 23.23 -0.28 20.56
N ASP A 8 22.51 -0.40 21.67
CA ASP A 8 23.06 -1.09 22.86
C ASP A 8 23.44 -2.51 22.47
N PRO A 9 24.66 -2.98 22.77
CA PRO A 9 25.10 -4.35 22.44
C PRO A 9 24.22 -5.47 23.02
N LYS A 10 23.42 -5.16 24.03
CA LYS A 10 22.48 -6.10 24.65
C LYS A 10 21.14 -6.15 23.93
N CYS A 11 20.83 -5.16 23.09
CA CYS A 11 19.58 -5.12 22.34
C CYS A 11 19.68 -5.95 21.07
N ARG A 12 18.74 -6.86 20.87
CA ARG A 12 18.60 -7.62 19.66
C ARG A 12 17.69 -6.86 18.67
N MET A 13 18.20 -6.60 17.47
CA MET A 13 17.46 -5.97 16.39
C MET A 13 17.16 -6.99 15.31
N SER A 14 15.92 -7.00 14.85
CA SER A 14 15.45 -7.78 13.71
C SER A 14 14.98 -6.88 12.57
N VAL A 15 15.20 -7.33 11.34
CA VAL A 15 14.86 -6.58 10.11
C VAL A 15 14.14 -7.51 9.16
N LEU A 16 12.99 -7.06 8.64
CA LEU A 16 12.28 -7.78 7.58
C LEU A 16 13.13 -7.83 6.31
N LYS A 17 13.51 -9.03 5.89
CA LYS A 17 14.34 -9.25 4.70
C LYS A 17 13.46 -9.27 3.45
N GLN A 18 13.94 -8.63 2.37
CA GLN A 18 13.21 -8.56 1.11
C GLN A 18 13.57 -9.67 0.11
N ASN A 19 14.73 -10.33 0.29
CA ASN A 19 15.15 -11.38 -0.62
C ASN A 19 14.49 -12.71 -0.27
N GLN A 20 13.49 -13.09 -1.04
CA GLN A 20 12.65 -14.28 -0.83
C GLN A 20 13.41 -15.62 -1.04
N ASN A 21 14.49 -15.63 -1.81
CA ASN A 21 15.19 -16.84 -2.21
C ASN A 21 16.46 -17.11 -1.37
N LEU A 22 16.66 -16.33 -0.29
CA LEU A 22 17.86 -16.46 0.54
C LEU A 22 17.92 -17.79 1.30
N TYR A 23 16.79 -18.42 1.54
CA TYR A 23 16.62 -19.60 2.38
C TYR A 23 16.00 -20.79 1.64
N ASP A 24 16.10 -20.84 0.31
CA ASP A 24 15.44 -21.87 -0.51
C ASP A 24 15.79 -23.31 -0.11
N ASP A 25 16.99 -23.54 0.43
CA ASP A 25 17.46 -24.85 0.90
C ASP A 25 17.08 -25.19 2.37
N CYS A 26 16.35 -24.29 3.05
CA CYS A 26 15.97 -24.46 4.45
C CYS A 26 14.49 -24.85 4.59
N ARG A 27 14.13 -25.56 5.67
CA ARG A 27 12.73 -25.78 6.02
C ARG A 27 12.09 -24.44 6.42
N VAL A 28 10.79 -24.32 6.20
CA VAL A 28 10.01 -23.13 6.56
C VAL A 28 10.16 -22.80 8.06
N VAL A 29 10.00 -23.78 8.95
CA VAL A 29 10.12 -23.58 10.40
C VAL A 29 11.54 -23.19 10.81
N ASP A 30 12.57 -23.82 10.24
CA ASP A 30 13.97 -23.49 10.49
C ASP A 30 14.30 -22.05 10.07
N THR A 31 13.76 -21.62 8.93
CA THR A 31 13.92 -20.25 8.43
C THR A 31 13.39 -19.23 9.44
N VAL A 32 12.29 -19.50 10.10
CA VAL A 32 11.77 -18.63 11.16
C VAL A 32 12.68 -18.60 12.37
N ILE A 33 13.15 -19.76 12.85
CA ILE A 33 14.05 -19.87 14.01
C ILE A 33 15.38 -19.14 13.76
N MET A 34 15.87 -19.13 12.52
CA MET A 34 17.06 -18.34 12.11
C MET A 34 16.89 -16.82 12.34
N GLY A 35 15.71 -16.33 12.63
CA GLY A 35 15.44 -14.96 13.08
C GLY A 35 16.14 -14.63 14.40
N ASN A 36 16.40 -15.64 15.25
CA ASN A 36 17.30 -15.53 16.38
C ASN A 36 18.61 -16.27 16.07
N GLU A 37 19.56 -15.56 15.49
CA GLU A 37 20.82 -16.12 15.00
C GLU A 37 21.60 -16.85 16.09
N ARG A 38 21.65 -16.29 17.32
CA ARG A 38 22.38 -16.91 18.43
C ARG A 38 21.72 -18.22 18.86
N LEU A 39 20.39 -18.27 18.95
CA LEU A 39 19.64 -19.49 19.24
C LEU A 39 19.91 -20.56 18.18
N TRP A 40 19.85 -20.19 16.90
CA TRP A 40 20.11 -21.11 15.79
C TRP A 40 21.52 -21.68 15.83
N GLN A 41 22.52 -20.81 16.03
CA GLN A 41 23.94 -21.25 16.14
C GLN A 41 24.16 -22.15 17.35
N CYS A 42 23.61 -21.80 18.51
CA CYS A 42 23.68 -22.58 19.73
C CYS A 42 23.11 -24.01 19.52
N GLY A 43 21.94 -24.11 18.87
CA GLY A 43 21.34 -25.39 18.51
C GLY A 43 22.24 -26.23 17.61
N LYS A 44 22.79 -25.62 16.54
CA LYS A 44 23.70 -26.28 15.61
C LYS A 44 25.01 -26.72 16.25
N GLU A 45 25.62 -25.87 17.10
CA GLU A 45 26.82 -26.20 17.85
C GLU A 45 26.59 -27.39 18.80
N LYS A 46 25.45 -27.35 19.52
CA LYS A 46 25.04 -28.41 20.44
C LYS A 46 24.90 -29.75 19.70
N ASP A 47 24.12 -29.76 18.60
CA ASP A 47 23.90 -30.99 17.84
C ASP A 47 25.20 -31.53 17.23
N ALA A 48 26.04 -30.65 16.69
CA ALA A 48 27.37 -31.05 16.15
C ALA A 48 28.29 -31.64 17.21
N ILE A 49 28.21 -31.20 18.48
CA ILE A 49 29.00 -31.80 19.57
C ILE A 49 28.50 -33.21 19.89
N TYR A 50 27.19 -33.42 19.96
CA TYR A 50 26.62 -34.75 20.23
C TYR A 50 26.80 -35.74 19.08
N GLU A 51 26.95 -35.28 17.86
CA GLU A 51 27.22 -36.13 16.68
C GLU A 51 28.70 -36.56 16.55
N LYS A 52 29.61 -36.02 17.39
CA LYS A 52 31.03 -36.40 17.33
C LYS A 52 31.24 -37.87 17.67
N PRO A 53 31.95 -38.64 16.83
CA PRO A 53 32.22 -40.07 17.12
C PRO A 53 33.22 -40.27 18.27
N ASP A 54 34.01 -39.23 18.61
CA ASP A 54 35.05 -39.21 19.63
C ASP A 54 34.74 -38.22 20.76
N PHE A 55 33.49 -38.23 21.23
CA PHE A 55 33.02 -37.39 22.32
C PHE A 55 33.86 -37.59 23.60
N ASN A 56 34.40 -36.50 24.14
CA ASN A 56 35.27 -36.50 25.31
C ASN A 56 34.73 -35.63 26.46
N ASP A 57 35.44 -35.57 27.61
CA ASP A 57 35.00 -34.82 28.78
C ASP A 57 34.89 -33.30 28.52
N GLU A 58 35.78 -32.74 27.67
CA GLU A 58 35.70 -31.31 27.30
C GLU A 58 34.47 -31.03 26.42
N ASP A 59 34.12 -31.95 25.53
CA ASP A 59 32.88 -31.87 24.74
C ASP A 59 31.64 -31.96 25.65
N GLY A 60 31.72 -32.77 26.72
CA GLY A 60 30.63 -32.86 27.73
C GLY A 60 30.42 -31.56 28.48
N VAL A 61 31.48 -30.86 28.90
CA VAL A 61 31.36 -29.54 29.55
C VAL A 61 30.78 -28.50 28.57
N ARG A 62 31.30 -28.48 27.36
CA ARG A 62 30.81 -27.52 26.32
C ARG A 62 29.35 -27.80 25.95
N ALA A 63 28.95 -29.06 25.85
CA ALA A 63 27.55 -29.44 25.60
C ALA A 63 26.60 -28.92 26.70
N ALA A 64 27.03 -29.07 27.99
CA ALA A 64 26.25 -28.59 29.12
C ALA A 64 26.08 -27.04 29.10
N GLU A 65 27.15 -26.30 28.79
CA GLU A 65 27.10 -24.84 28.63
C GLU A 65 26.11 -24.43 27.50
N LEU A 66 26.17 -25.14 26.37
CA LEU A 66 25.28 -24.87 25.24
C LEU A 66 23.84 -25.26 25.54
N GLU A 67 23.59 -26.30 26.31
CA GLU A 67 22.22 -26.64 26.76
C GLU A 67 21.63 -25.58 27.69
N GLU A 68 22.43 -25.06 28.62
CA GLU A 68 22.02 -23.96 29.49
C GLU A 68 21.70 -22.70 28.66
N GLU A 69 22.59 -22.30 27.77
CA GLU A 69 22.37 -21.17 26.87
C GLU A 69 21.17 -21.39 25.96
N TYR A 70 21.00 -22.59 25.39
CA TYR A 70 19.88 -22.94 24.53
C TYR A 70 18.56 -22.87 25.30
N ALA A 71 18.52 -23.30 26.54
CA ALA A 71 17.34 -23.18 27.41
C ALA A 71 17.02 -21.72 27.76
N GLU A 72 18.04 -20.90 28.09
CA GLU A 72 17.86 -19.46 28.36
C GLU A 72 17.31 -18.71 27.15
N LEU A 73 17.71 -19.10 25.94
CA LEU A 73 17.22 -18.52 24.68
C LEU A 73 15.84 -19.07 24.26
N GLY A 74 15.21 -19.94 25.05
CA GLY A 74 13.91 -20.55 24.75
C GLY A 74 13.96 -21.60 23.64
N GLY A 75 15.11 -22.26 23.44
CA GLY A 75 15.32 -23.18 22.35
C GLY A 75 14.40 -24.41 22.34
N TRP A 76 14.00 -24.91 23.51
CA TRP A 76 13.10 -26.05 23.62
C TRP A 76 11.67 -25.75 23.12
N GLU A 77 11.25 -24.48 23.11
CA GLU A 77 9.94 -24.03 22.65
C GLU A 77 9.99 -23.40 21.25
N ALA A 78 11.19 -23.26 20.66
CA ALA A 78 11.44 -22.51 19.43
C ALA A 78 10.57 -22.97 18.24
N GLU A 79 10.46 -24.29 18.01
CA GLU A 79 9.62 -24.83 16.94
C GLU A 79 8.13 -24.54 17.18
N SER A 80 7.67 -24.66 18.43
CA SER A 80 6.27 -24.36 18.79
C SER A 80 5.94 -22.88 18.59
N ASP A 81 6.86 -22.00 18.99
CA ASP A 81 6.70 -20.56 18.87
C ASP A 81 6.75 -20.12 17.41
N ALA A 82 7.68 -20.66 16.62
CA ALA A 82 7.75 -20.44 15.18
C ALA A 82 6.46 -20.91 14.49
N GLY A 83 5.98 -22.11 14.84
CA GLY A 83 4.73 -22.67 14.32
C GLY A 83 3.50 -21.81 14.65
N ARG A 84 3.46 -21.21 15.85
CA ARG A 84 2.39 -20.30 16.25
C ARG A 84 2.36 -19.02 15.42
N ILE A 85 3.52 -18.41 15.17
CA ILE A 85 3.64 -17.21 14.33
C ILE A 85 3.25 -17.54 12.88
N LEU A 86 3.76 -18.64 12.33
CA LEU A 86 3.44 -19.11 10.98
C LEU A 86 1.94 -19.35 10.79
N LYS A 87 1.31 -20.03 11.76
CA LYS A 87 -0.14 -20.28 11.73
C LYS A 87 -0.94 -18.98 11.80
N GLY A 88 -0.51 -18.02 12.60
CA GLY A 88 -1.11 -16.68 12.66
C GLY A 88 -1.07 -15.95 11.32
N LEU A 89 0.00 -16.12 10.56
CA LEU A 89 0.16 -15.60 9.20
C LEU A 89 -0.51 -16.47 8.12
N GLY A 90 -1.28 -17.48 8.51
CA GLY A 90 -2.03 -18.34 7.59
C GLY A 90 -1.18 -19.39 6.89
N ILE A 91 -0.07 -19.84 7.49
CA ILE A 91 0.76 -20.96 7.00
C ILE A 91 0.44 -22.20 7.81
N ASP A 92 -0.22 -23.16 7.18
CA ASP A 92 -0.64 -24.41 7.79
C ASP A 92 0.54 -25.29 8.19
N THR A 93 0.32 -26.14 9.20
CA THR A 93 1.35 -27.01 9.78
C THR A 93 2.01 -27.92 8.75
N GLU A 94 1.28 -28.37 7.74
CA GLU A 94 1.81 -29.22 6.67
C GLU A 94 2.92 -28.51 5.85
N LEU A 95 2.79 -27.21 5.65
CA LEU A 95 3.76 -26.39 4.91
C LEU A 95 5.01 -26.06 5.73
N GLN A 96 4.94 -26.14 7.06
CA GLN A 96 6.02 -25.74 7.95
C GLN A 96 7.25 -26.67 7.84
N GLU A 97 7.01 -27.93 7.47
CA GLU A 97 8.08 -28.95 7.28
C GLU A 97 8.66 -28.96 5.86
N MET A 98 8.04 -28.23 4.91
CA MET A 98 8.51 -28.16 3.52
C MET A 98 9.74 -27.26 3.40
N LEU A 99 10.49 -27.42 2.31
CA LEU A 99 11.55 -26.49 1.95
C LEU A 99 10.98 -25.16 1.44
N MET A 100 11.68 -24.07 1.71
CA MET A 100 11.31 -22.75 1.19
C MET A 100 11.22 -22.73 -0.33
N ALA A 101 12.02 -23.51 -1.05
CA ALA A 101 11.94 -23.62 -2.51
C ALA A 101 10.61 -24.22 -3.02
N GLU A 102 9.93 -25.03 -2.20
CA GLU A 102 8.73 -25.80 -2.58
C GLU A 102 7.44 -25.04 -2.35
N ILE A 103 7.44 -23.95 -1.56
CA ILE A 103 6.27 -23.16 -1.25
C ILE A 103 6.07 -22.00 -2.22
N ASP A 104 4.82 -21.53 -2.35
CA ASP A 104 4.47 -20.38 -3.18
C ASP A 104 5.28 -19.13 -2.79
N PRO A 105 5.82 -18.36 -3.75
CA PRO A 105 6.57 -17.12 -3.47
C PRO A 105 5.84 -16.14 -2.54
N ARG A 106 4.50 -16.09 -2.60
CA ARG A 106 3.70 -15.25 -1.69
C ARG A 106 3.78 -15.71 -0.25
N LEU A 107 3.87 -17.01 -0.01
CA LEU A 107 4.04 -17.57 1.33
C LEU A 107 5.45 -17.33 1.85
N LYS A 108 6.48 -17.29 0.98
CA LYS A 108 7.86 -16.95 1.38
C LYS A 108 7.95 -15.59 2.08
N VAL A 109 7.19 -14.59 1.61
CA VAL A 109 7.13 -13.26 2.26
C VAL A 109 6.60 -13.37 3.68
N LYS A 110 5.55 -14.16 3.90
CA LYS A 110 4.98 -14.42 5.23
C LYS A 110 5.96 -15.14 6.15
N VAL A 111 6.74 -16.07 5.62
CA VAL A 111 7.79 -16.76 6.39
C VAL A 111 8.90 -15.78 6.80
N LEU A 112 9.35 -14.89 5.92
CA LEU A 112 10.35 -13.88 6.26
C LEU A 112 9.82 -12.86 7.28
N LEU A 113 8.53 -12.55 7.23
CA LEU A 113 7.88 -11.74 8.27
C LEU A 113 7.88 -12.50 9.61
N ALA A 114 7.48 -13.78 9.61
CA ALA A 114 7.56 -14.62 10.81
C ALA A 114 8.99 -14.67 11.38
N GLN A 115 10.00 -14.78 10.52
CA GLN A 115 11.42 -14.72 10.90
C GLN A 115 11.76 -13.40 11.62
N ALA A 116 11.27 -12.26 11.10
CA ALA A 116 11.55 -10.97 11.70
C ALA A 116 10.88 -10.79 13.06
N LEU A 117 9.72 -11.41 13.28
CA LEU A 117 8.95 -11.34 14.53
C LEU A 117 9.43 -12.35 15.58
N PHE A 118 10.19 -13.38 15.19
CA PHE A 118 10.54 -14.51 16.04
C PHE A 118 11.46 -14.15 17.21
N GLY A 119 11.17 -14.74 18.38
CA GLY A 119 12.03 -14.73 19.56
C GLY A 119 12.09 -13.38 20.27
N HIS A 120 11.08 -12.49 20.13
CA HIS A 120 10.93 -11.21 20.83
C HIS A 120 12.16 -10.29 20.76
N PRO A 121 12.57 -9.82 19.58
CA PRO A 121 13.67 -8.86 19.46
C PRO A 121 13.31 -7.54 20.14
N ASP A 122 14.28 -6.81 20.71
CA ASP A 122 14.05 -5.51 21.36
C ASP A 122 13.65 -4.43 20.35
N ILE A 123 14.12 -4.55 19.11
CA ILE A 123 13.86 -3.61 18.01
C ILE A 123 13.48 -4.39 16.76
N ILE A 124 12.35 -4.05 16.16
CA ILE A 124 11.89 -4.59 14.88
C ILE A 124 11.85 -3.48 13.83
N LEU A 125 12.45 -3.74 12.66
CA LEU A 125 12.36 -2.87 11.49
C LEU A 125 11.54 -3.57 10.40
N LEU A 126 10.40 -2.99 10.05
CA LEU A 126 9.48 -3.52 9.04
C LEU A 126 9.34 -2.52 7.89
N ASP A 127 9.66 -2.98 6.69
CA ASP A 127 9.49 -2.20 5.46
C ASP A 127 8.38 -2.84 4.63
N GLU A 128 7.25 -2.15 4.53
CA GLU A 128 6.02 -2.56 3.84
C GLU A 128 5.54 -3.99 4.25
N PRO A 129 5.33 -4.26 5.56
CA PRO A 129 5.02 -5.61 6.05
C PRO A 129 3.64 -6.11 5.64
N THR A 130 2.72 -5.23 5.29
CA THR A 130 1.35 -5.57 4.86
C THR A 130 1.27 -5.98 3.38
N ASN A 131 2.31 -5.69 2.58
CA ASN A 131 2.33 -6.06 1.17
C ASN A 131 2.27 -7.58 0.99
N ASN A 132 1.38 -8.04 0.11
CA ASN A 132 1.14 -9.46 -0.19
C ASN A 132 0.58 -10.28 1.00
N LEU A 133 0.05 -9.64 2.03
CA LEU A 133 -0.71 -10.30 3.09
C LEU A 133 -2.21 -10.26 2.74
N ASP A 134 -2.89 -11.36 3.04
CA ASP A 134 -4.36 -11.36 3.07
C ASP A 134 -4.86 -10.63 4.33
N LEU A 135 -6.14 -10.23 4.29
CA LEU A 135 -6.74 -9.43 5.36
C LEU A 135 -6.60 -10.08 6.75
N ASN A 136 -6.78 -11.40 6.85
CA ASN A 136 -6.67 -12.10 8.14
C ASN A 136 -5.24 -12.05 8.68
N SER A 137 -4.25 -12.17 7.80
CA SER A 137 -2.83 -12.05 8.17
C SER A 137 -2.47 -10.62 8.59
N VAL A 138 -3.07 -9.59 7.98
CA VAL A 138 -2.90 -8.18 8.39
C VAL A 138 -3.48 -7.97 9.79
N VAL A 139 -4.72 -8.38 10.04
CA VAL A 139 -5.37 -8.25 11.36
C VAL A 139 -4.58 -9.01 12.44
N TRP A 140 -4.06 -10.19 12.12
CA TRP A 140 -3.22 -10.92 13.06
C TRP A 140 -1.92 -10.16 13.36
N LEU A 141 -1.27 -9.59 12.34
CA LEU A 141 -0.04 -8.80 12.50
C LEU A 141 -0.29 -7.54 13.35
N GLU A 142 -1.41 -6.84 13.12
CA GLU A 142 -1.82 -5.69 13.94
C GLU A 142 -1.93 -6.06 15.41
N ASN A 143 -2.68 -7.13 15.73
CA ASN A 143 -2.83 -7.60 17.09
C ASN A 143 -1.49 -7.99 17.73
N PHE A 144 -0.62 -8.67 16.96
CA PHE A 144 0.71 -9.04 17.43
C PHE A 144 1.56 -7.82 17.77
N LEU A 145 1.53 -6.78 16.92
CA LEU A 145 2.33 -5.56 17.12
C LEU A 145 1.74 -4.63 18.19
N MET A 146 0.42 -4.64 18.40
CA MET A 146 -0.21 -3.89 19.50
C MET A 146 0.18 -4.44 20.88
N ASP A 147 0.35 -5.75 21.00
CA ASP A 147 0.76 -6.41 22.23
C ASP A 147 2.29 -6.44 22.41
N TYR A 148 3.03 -5.91 21.43
CA TYR A 148 4.48 -5.98 21.44
C TYR A 148 5.12 -4.92 22.33
N GLU A 149 5.94 -5.35 23.32
CA GLU A 149 6.56 -4.46 24.31
C GLU A 149 7.84 -3.74 23.81
N GLY A 150 8.46 -4.24 22.73
CA GLY A 150 9.68 -3.67 22.15
C GLY A 150 9.43 -2.45 21.27
N THR A 151 10.49 -1.94 20.66
CA THR A 151 10.42 -0.83 19.71
C THR A 151 10.17 -1.33 18.30
N VAL A 152 9.10 -0.85 17.65
CA VAL A 152 8.79 -1.16 16.26
C VAL A 152 8.96 0.10 15.41
N LEU A 153 9.81 0.02 14.37
CA LEU A 153 9.86 1.01 13.30
C LEU A 153 9.26 0.38 12.05
N VAL A 154 8.19 0.97 11.57
CA VAL A 154 7.48 0.49 10.39
C VAL A 154 7.42 1.57 9.32
N VAL A 155 7.64 1.16 8.08
CA VAL A 155 7.32 1.93 6.88
C VAL A 155 6.15 1.23 6.21
N SER A 156 5.05 1.92 5.98
CA SER A 156 3.88 1.35 5.31
C SER A 156 3.08 2.42 4.57
N HIS A 157 2.42 2.00 3.51
CA HIS A 157 1.42 2.79 2.79
C HIS A 157 -0.01 2.44 3.21
N ASP A 158 -0.18 1.55 4.17
CA ASP A 158 -1.46 1.19 4.75
C ASP A 158 -1.80 2.09 5.94
N ARG A 159 -2.77 3.00 5.76
CA ARG A 159 -3.17 3.97 6.79
C ARG A 159 -3.86 3.33 7.97
N TYR A 160 -4.73 2.35 7.71
CA TYR A 160 -5.45 1.66 8.76
C TYR A 160 -4.47 0.96 9.68
N PHE A 161 -3.52 0.23 9.10
CA PHE A 161 -2.44 -0.40 9.82
C PHE A 161 -1.62 0.61 10.66
N LEU A 162 -1.20 1.75 10.05
CA LEU A 162 -0.46 2.78 10.78
C LEU A 162 -1.28 3.42 11.91
N ASN A 163 -2.59 3.61 11.72
CA ASN A 163 -3.46 4.16 12.74
C ASN A 163 -3.61 3.25 13.96
N ASN A 164 -3.65 1.94 13.73
CA ASN A 164 -3.87 0.97 14.78
C ASN A 164 -2.61 0.72 15.62
N ILE A 165 -1.43 0.67 14.98
CA ILE A 165 -0.20 0.25 15.67
C ILE A 165 0.72 1.41 16.07
N CYS A 166 0.69 2.56 15.38
CA CYS A 166 1.67 3.62 15.60
C CYS A 166 1.27 4.54 16.76
N THR A 167 2.16 4.70 17.72
CA THR A 167 2.09 5.72 18.79
C THR A 167 2.78 7.01 18.41
N HIS A 168 3.68 6.97 17.42
CA HIS A 168 4.46 8.10 16.92
C HIS A 168 4.57 8.01 15.40
N ILE A 169 4.55 9.15 14.73
CA ILE A 169 4.81 9.26 13.28
C ILE A 169 6.09 10.05 13.05
N VAL A 170 7.02 9.46 12.30
CA VAL A 170 8.23 10.11 11.83
C VAL A 170 7.99 10.62 10.42
N ASP A 171 7.90 11.92 10.28
CA ASP A 171 7.67 12.60 9.01
C ASP A 171 9.00 13.04 8.38
N ILE A 172 9.30 12.53 7.19
CA ILE A 172 10.48 12.89 6.41
C ILE A 172 10.02 13.73 5.21
N ASP A 173 10.01 15.04 5.36
CA ASP A 173 9.64 15.97 4.30
C ASP A 173 10.49 17.26 4.39
N TYR A 174 10.57 18.03 3.30
CA TYR A 174 11.37 19.25 3.21
C TYR A 174 12.86 19.06 3.56
N GLY A 175 13.40 17.86 3.37
CA GLY A 175 14.77 17.51 3.76
C GLY A 175 15.00 17.49 5.27
N LYS A 176 13.95 17.39 6.08
CA LYS A 176 13.99 17.36 7.54
C LYS A 176 13.20 16.17 8.06
N ILE A 177 13.60 15.71 9.25
CA ILE A 177 12.89 14.68 10.00
C ILE A 177 12.14 15.36 11.14
N LYS A 178 10.85 15.09 11.28
CA LYS A 178 10.02 15.55 12.39
C LYS A 178 9.31 14.37 13.03
N LEU A 179 9.33 14.31 14.35
CA LEU A 179 8.60 13.32 15.13
C LEU A 179 7.30 13.94 15.65
N TYR A 180 6.20 13.25 15.44
CA TYR A 180 4.88 13.58 15.96
C TYR A 180 4.43 12.49 16.94
N VAL A 181 3.87 12.88 18.06
CA VAL A 181 3.27 11.97 19.04
C VAL A 181 1.80 11.82 18.67
N GLY A 182 1.38 10.61 18.37
CA GLY A 182 0.03 10.27 17.91
C GLY A 182 0.08 9.31 16.72
N ASN A 183 -1.09 8.89 16.27
CA ASN A 183 -1.26 8.01 15.11
C ASN A 183 -1.22 8.78 13.77
N TYR A 184 -1.47 8.07 12.67
CA TYR A 184 -1.41 8.66 11.33
C TYR A 184 -2.45 9.77 11.14
N ASP A 185 -3.70 9.61 11.60
CA ASP A 185 -4.76 10.60 11.43
C ASP A 185 -4.43 11.89 12.17
N PHE A 186 -3.96 11.79 13.41
CA PHE A 186 -3.52 12.96 14.17
C PHE A 186 -2.39 13.72 13.45
N TRP A 187 -1.42 12.99 12.93
CA TRP A 187 -0.34 13.59 12.15
C TRP A 187 -0.89 14.26 10.88
N TYR A 188 -1.78 13.58 10.14
CA TYR A 188 -2.34 14.08 8.88
C TYR A 188 -3.11 15.38 9.10
N GLU A 189 -4.05 15.42 10.06
CA GLU A 189 -4.82 16.62 10.40
C GLU A 189 -3.91 17.76 10.86
N SER A 190 -2.94 17.46 11.73
CA SER A 190 -1.97 18.43 12.23
C SER A 190 -1.12 19.01 11.09
N SER A 191 -0.65 18.19 10.18
CA SER A 191 0.17 18.59 9.03
C SER A 191 -0.61 19.49 8.06
N GLN A 192 -1.87 19.14 7.76
CA GLN A 192 -2.76 19.95 6.94
C GLN A 192 -3.05 21.32 7.57
N LEU A 193 -3.31 21.34 8.87
CA LEU A 193 -3.51 22.60 9.61
C LEU A 193 -2.29 23.50 9.56
N ILE A 194 -1.09 22.94 9.83
CA ILE A 194 0.17 23.69 9.78
C ILE A 194 0.40 24.26 8.38
N GLN A 195 0.24 23.47 7.33
CA GLN A 195 0.39 23.92 5.94
C GLN A 195 -0.58 25.06 5.61
N LYS A 196 -1.83 24.95 6.03
CA LYS A 196 -2.84 26.01 5.84
C LYS A 196 -2.45 27.31 6.57
N LEU A 197 -2.01 27.21 7.83
CA LEU A 197 -1.58 28.38 8.61
C LEU A 197 -0.39 29.08 7.97
N VAL A 198 0.63 28.33 7.54
CA VAL A 198 1.81 28.91 6.87
C VAL A 198 1.43 29.54 5.54
N LYS A 199 0.56 28.90 4.73
CA LYS A 199 0.06 29.46 3.47
C LYS A 199 -0.73 30.76 3.69
N ASP A 200 -1.57 30.82 4.72
CA ASP A 200 -2.32 32.02 5.06
C ASP A 200 -1.41 33.14 5.58
N GLN A 201 -0.36 32.81 6.36
CA GLN A 201 0.64 33.78 6.80
C GLN A 201 1.46 34.32 5.64
N ASN A 202 1.93 33.46 4.73
CA ASN A 202 2.64 33.86 3.52
C ASN A 202 1.80 34.79 2.65
N LYS A 203 0.52 34.44 2.41
CA LYS A 203 -0.40 35.28 1.64
C LYS A 203 -0.55 36.68 2.26
N LYS A 204 -0.68 36.77 3.60
CA LYS A 204 -0.73 38.05 4.31
C LYS A 204 0.58 38.83 4.20
N ALA A 205 1.73 38.13 4.29
CA ALA A 205 3.04 38.73 4.13
C ALA A 205 3.25 39.28 2.71
N GLU A 206 2.89 38.52 1.67
CA GLU A 206 2.95 38.92 0.26
C GLU A 206 2.06 40.14 -0.02
N GLN A 207 0.82 40.17 0.49
CA GLN A 207 -0.05 41.34 0.38
C GLN A 207 0.60 42.56 1.02
N LYS A 208 1.18 42.39 2.20
CA LYS A 208 1.86 43.48 2.91
C LYS A 208 3.08 43.99 2.16
N ILE A 209 3.87 43.07 1.58
CA ILE A 209 5.01 43.40 0.72
C ILE A 209 4.56 44.22 -0.48
N ALA A 210 3.50 43.77 -1.20
CA ALA A 210 2.97 44.47 -2.36
C ALA A 210 2.44 45.87 -2.02
N GLU A 211 1.75 46.04 -0.88
CA GLU A 211 1.32 47.36 -0.37
C GLU A 211 2.49 48.28 -0.10
N LEU A 212 3.54 47.76 0.60
CA LEU A 212 4.74 48.53 0.94
C LEU A 212 5.52 48.91 -0.31
N GLN A 213 5.69 48.00 -1.27
CA GLN A 213 6.36 48.27 -2.54
C GLN A 213 5.61 49.34 -3.35
N THR A 214 4.29 49.24 -3.45
CA THR A 214 3.45 50.23 -4.13
C THR A 214 3.57 51.61 -3.48
N PHE A 215 3.55 51.65 -2.14
CA PHE A 215 3.77 52.89 -1.40
C PHE A 215 5.15 53.48 -1.63
N ILE A 216 6.19 52.68 -1.54
CA ILE A 216 7.59 53.10 -1.74
C ILE A 216 7.77 53.64 -3.18
N ALA A 217 7.28 52.93 -4.20
CA ALA A 217 7.34 53.36 -5.59
C ALA A 217 6.64 54.73 -5.81
N ARG A 218 5.46 54.92 -5.20
CA ARG A 218 4.64 56.15 -5.37
C ARG A 218 5.26 57.36 -4.67
N PHE A 219 5.95 57.15 -3.55
CA PHE A 219 6.41 58.27 -2.68
C PHE A 219 7.90 58.40 -2.54
N SER A 220 8.72 57.55 -3.17
CA SER A 220 10.19 57.60 -3.10
C SER A 220 10.78 58.92 -3.62
N ALA A 221 10.19 59.51 -4.64
CA ALA A 221 10.64 60.78 -5.24
C ALA A 221 10.06 62.03 -4.53
N ASN A 222 9.16 61.87 -3.56
CA ASN A 222 8.52 62.99 -2.90
C ASN A 222 9.30 63.43 -1.64
N ARG A 223 9.91 64.62 -1.69
CA ARG A 223 10.81 65.17 -0.65
C ARG A 223 10.17 65.23 0.74
N SER A 224 8.85 65.50 0.84
CA SER A 224 8.12 65.57 2.11
C SER A 224 7.78 64.21 2.71
N LYS A 225 7.67 63.15 1.90
CA LYS A 225 7.33 61.80 2.33
C LYS A 225 8.54 60.81 2.29
N SER A 226 9.72 61.28 1.92
CA SER A 226 10.92 60.47 1.80
C SER A 226 11.29 59.73 3.11
N ARG A 227 11.11 60.38 4.28
CA ARG A 227 11.34 59.72 5.58
C ARG A 227 10.37 58.55 5.82
N GLN A 228 9.09 58.70 5.40
CA GLN A 228 8.09 57.62 5.50
C GLN A 228 8.39 56.46 4.55
N ALA A 229 8.84 56.76 3.32
CA ALA A 229 9.25 55.74 2.36
C ALA A 229 10.48 54.95 2.87
N THR A 230 11.45 55.62 3.50
CA THR A 230 12.63 54.99 4.13
C THR A 230 12.23 54.08 5.31
N SER A 231 11.33 54.54 6.18
CA SER A 231 10.80 53.73 7.28
C SER A 231 10.10 52.47 6.78
N ARG A 232 9.30 52.60 5.72
CA ARG A 232 8.59 51.45 5.12
C ARG A 232 9.52 50.51 4.37
N ARG A 233 10.63 51.01 3.80
CA ARG A 233 11.66 50.14 3.23
C ARG A 233 12.33 49.28 4.31
N LYS A 234 12.63 49.84 5.47
CA LYS A 234 13.14 49.09 6.61
C LYS A 234 12.15 48.08 7.16
N LEU A 235 10.86 48.38 7.07
CA LEU A 235 9.80 47.42 7.43
C LEU A 235 9.72 46.27 6.40
N LEU A 236 9.84 46.59 5.11
CA LEU A 236 9.86 45.61 4.03
C LEU A 236 11.04 44.62 4.18
N GLU A 237 12.22 45.12 4.56
CA GLU A 237 13.42 44.29 4.81
C GLU A 237 13.28 43.34 6.00
N LYS A 238 12.32 43.58 6.90
CA LYS A 238 12.03 42.75 8.07
C LYS A 238 10.94 41.71 7.83
N ILE A 239 10.18 41.85 6.76
CA ILE A 239 9.13 40.87 6.43
C ILE A 239 9.80 39.72 5.71
N THR A 240 9.92 38.59 6.41
CA THR A 240 10.32 37.31 5.81
C THR A 240 9.06 36.54 5.38
N VAL A 241 9.00 36.19 4.12
CA VAL A 241 8.10 35.13 3.65
C VAL A 241 8.82 33.84 3.94
N GLU A 242 8.24 32.97 4.74
CA GLU A 242 8.77 31.63 4.91
C GLU A 242 8.67 30.91 3.55
N GLU A 243 9.79 30.78 2.85
CA GLU A 243 9.87 29.88 1.71
C GLU A 243 9.69 28.46 2.25
N LEU A 244 8.47 27.95 2.14
CA LEU A 244 8.28 26.53 2.29
C LEU A 244 9.03 25.88 1.12
N PRO A 245 10.06 25.05 1.37
CA PRO A 245 10.62 24.22 0.32
C PRO A 245 9.47 23.44 -0.33
N ALA A 246 9.59 23.10 -1.60
CA ALA A 246 8.57 22.27 -2.22
C ALA A 246 8.46 20.93 -1.46
N SER A 247 7.27 20.61 -0.98
CA SER A 247 7.02 19.29 -0.38
C SER A 247 7.31 18.20 -1.42
N SER A 248 7.93 17.13 -0.99
CA SER A 248 8.08 15.92 -1.81
C SER A 248 6.74 15.25 -2.08
N ARG A 249 5.73 15.51 -1.24
CA ARG A 249 4.39 14.96 -1.37
C ARG A 249 3.61 15.68 -2.46
N ARG A 250 3.17 14.90 -3.42
CA ARG A 250 2.36 15.39 -4.54
C ARG A 250 1.16 14.48 -4.69
N TYR A 251 -0.02 15.08 -4.73
CA TYR A 251 -1.29 14.39 -4.89
C TYR A 251 -1.69 14.39 -6.36
N PRO A 252 -1.78 13.24 -7.03
CA PRO A 252 -2.35 13.19 -8.38
C PRO A 252 -3.82 13.57 -8.32
N TRP A 253 -4.35 14.18 -9.37
CA TRP A 253 -5.76 14.46 -9.44
C TRP A 253 -6.52 13.26 -10.01
N VAL A 254 -7.30 12.59 -9.17
CA VAL A 254 -8.19 11.49 -9.58
C VAL A 254 -9.64 11.96 -9.51
N GLY A 255 -10.33 11.94 -10.64
CA GLY A 255 -11.72 12.36 -10.73
C GLY A 255 -12.44 11.66 -11.87
N PHE A 256 -13.27 10.69 -11.52
CA PHE A 256 -14.08 9.94 -12.48
C PHE A 256 -15.37 10.71 -12.77
N LYS A 257 -15.73 10.79 -14.05
CA LYS A 257 -16.95 11.44 -14.50
C LYS A 257 -17.58 10.56 -15.57
N ALA A 258 -18.81 10.14 -15.33
CA ALA A 258 -19.59 9.42 -16.32
C ALA A 258 -20.10 10.39 -17.40
N ASP A 259 -19.96 10.01 -18.66
CA ASP A 259 -20.52 10.77 -19.79
C ASP A 259 -22.04 10.62 -19.87
N ARG A 260 -22.54 9.49 -19.35
CA ARG A 260 -23.97 9.14 -19.35
C ARG A 260 -24.38 8.53 -18.02
N GLU A 261 -25.54 8.91 -17.50
CA GLU A 261 -26.12 8.23 -16.33
C GLU A 261 -26.50 6.78 -16.68
N PRO A 262 -26.17 5.82 -15.80
CA PRO A 262 -26.56 4.43 -16.01
C PRO A 262 -28.09 4.26 -15.92
N GLY A 263 -28.66 3.45 -16.79
CA GLY A 263 -30.09 3.10 -16.80
C GLY A 263 -30.52 2.29 -15.56
N LYS A 264 -31.74 1.77 -15.55
CA LYS A 264 -32.26 0.94 -14.44
C LYS A 264 -31.58 -0.42 -14.36
N ASP A 265 -31.39 -1.07 -15.49
CA ASP A 265 -30.74 -2.38 -15.57
C ASP A 265 -29.25 -2.20 -15.73
N ARG A 266 -28.47 -2.73 -14.80
CA ARG A 266 -27.02 -2.53 -14.79
C ARG A 266 -26.23 -3.77 -15.06
N LEU A 267 -26.26 -4.72 -14.13
CA LEU A 267 -25.55 -5.98 -14.25
C LEU A 267 -26.36 -7.08 -13.58
N PHE A 268 -26.56 -8.17 -14.33
CA PHE A 268 -27.14 -9.41 -13.84
C PHE A 268 -26.09 -10.52 -13.99
N VAL A 269 -25.73 -11.12 -12.89
CA VAL A 269 -24.89 -12.32 -12.82
C VAL A 269 -25.81 -13.46 -12.37
N THR A 270 -25.90 -14.52 -13.18
CA THR A 270 -26.82 -15.62 -12.93
C THR A 270 -26.10 -16.94 -13.04
N ASP A 271 -26.01 -17.65 -11.93
CA ASP A 271 -25.54 -19.05 -11.82
C ASP A 271 -24.13 -19.28 -12.41
N VAL A 272 -23.23 -18.31 -12.26
CA VAL A 272 -21.89 -18.34 -12.83
C VAL A 272 -21.00 -19.29 -12.05
N SER A 273 -20.41 -20.28 -12.74
CA SER A 273 -19.38 -21.16 -12.20
C SER A 273 -18.16 -21.18 -13.12
N LYS A 274 -16.97 -21.36 -12.55
CA LYS A 274 -15.71 -21.45 -13.29
C LYS A 274 -14.71 -22.35 -12.56
N THR A 275 -14.11 -23.26 -13.33
CA THR A 275 -13.02 -24.14 -12.88
C THR A 275 -11.79 -23.86 -13.74
N THR A 276 -10.64 -23.72 -13.11
CA THR A 276 -9.36 -23.50 -13.79
C THR A 276 -8.34 -24.47 -13.22
N ASP A 277 -7.62 -25.19 -14.08
CA ASP A 277 -6.60 -26.20 -13.70
C ASP A 277 -7.09 -27.24 -12.69
N GLY A 278 -8.37 -27.63 -12.79
CA GLY A 278 -9.01 -28.60 -11.89
C GLY A 278 -9.46 -28.03 -10.54
N VAL A 279 -9.22 -26.75 -10.29
CA VAL A 279 -9.67 -26.04 -9.07
C VAL A 279 -10.92 -25.24 -9.40
N LYS A 280 -11.99 -25.45 -8.64
CA LYS A 280 -13.24 -24.69 -8.79
C LYS A 280 -13.06 -23.32 -8.12
N LEU A 281 -12.97 -22.27 -8.92
CA LEU A 281 -12.77 -20.89 -8.44
C LEU A 281 -14.09 -20.21 -8.09
N LEU A 282 -15.13 -20.41 -8.92
CA LEU A 282 -16.45 -19.83 -8.74
C LEU A 282 -17.50 -20.93 -8.73
N ASP A 283 -18.44 -20.86 -7.80
CA ASP A 283 -19.49 -21.86 -7.63
C ASP A 283 -20.87 -21.22 -7.53
N HIS A 284 -21.69 -21.35 -8.59
CA HIS A 284 -23.08 -20.88 -8.65
C HIS A 284 -23.30 -19.42 -8.19
N ILE A 285 -22.42 -18.51 -8.63
CA ILE A 285 -22.44 -17.11 -8.27
C ILE A 285 -23.63 -16.39 -8.91
N SER A 286 -24.48 -15.76 -8.08
CA SER A 286 -25.62 -14.97 -8.57
C SER A 286 -25.79 -13.71 -7.75
N PHE A 287 -25.79 -12.54 -8.42
CA PHE A 287 -26.11 -11.25 -7.81
C PHE A 287 -26.55 -10.23 -8.86
N ILE A 288 -27.19 -9.17 -8.40
CA ILE A 288 -27.67 -8.07 -9.25
C ILE A 288 -27.06 -6.77 -8.71
N VAL A 289 -26.56 -5.92 -9.62
CA VAL A 289 -25.99 -4.62 -9.25
C VAL A 289 -27.01 -3.52 -9.39
N GLY A 290 -27.19 -2.74 -8.34
CA GLY A 290 -28.10 -1.62 -8.22
C GLY A 290 -27.51 -0.26 -8.65
N LYS A 291 -28.29 0.81 -8.46
CA LYS A 291 -27.99 2.17 -8.99
C LYS A 291 -26.80 2.85 -8.31
N GLU A 292 -26.63 2.65 -7.04
CA GLU A 292 -25.66 3.36 -6.20
C GLU A 292 -24.70 2.38 -5.52
N ASP A 293 -24.65 1.15 -6.08
CA ASP A 293 -23.84 0.11 -5.50
C ASP A 293 -22.35 0.43 -5.65
N LYS A 294 -21.67 0.42 -4.52
CA LYS A 294 -20.22 0.40 -4.42
C LYS A 294 -19.84 -0.90 -3.72
N ILE A 295 -19.53 -1.89 -4.52
CA ILE A 295 -19.38 -3.29 -4.09
C ILE A 295 -17.90 -3.58 -3.87
N ALA A 296 -17.51 -3.89 -2.65
CA ALA A 296 -16.24 -4.56 -2.41
C ALA A 296 -16.40 -6.06 -2.60
N VAL A 297 -15.62 -6.62 -3.51
CA VAL A 297 -15.55 -8.06 -3.75
C VAL A 297 -14.33 -8.60 -3.01
N ILE A 298 -14.59 -9.46 -2.04
CA ILE A 298 -13.55 -10.06 -1.19
C ILE A 298 -13.59 -11.59 -1.31
N GLY A 299 -12.53 -12.25 -0.91
CA GLY A 299 -12.45 -13.71 -0.88
C GLY A 299 -11.08 -14.20 -0.48
N LYS A 300 -11.02 -15.39 0.14
CA LYS A 300 -9.75 -16.03 0.53
C LYS A 300 -8.86 -16.35 -0.67
N ASN A 301 -9.47 -16.58 -1.83
CA ASN A 301 -8.75 -16.87 -3.07
C ASN A 301 -8.85 -15.66 -4.00
N GLU A 302 -7.77 -14.89 -4.09
CA GLU A 302 -7.68 -13.74 -4.99
C GLU A 302 -7.88 -14.08 -6.47
N LEU A 303 -7.45 -15.28 -6.89
CA LEU A 303 -7.67 -15.73 -8.26
C LEU A 303 -9.17 -15.86 -8.60
N ALA A 304 -10.00 -16.20 -7.61
CA ALA A 304 -11.45 -16.27 -7.79
C ALA A 304 -12.04 -14.85 -8.01
N VAL A 305 -11.55 -13.85 -7.28
CA VAL A 305 -11.98 -12.45 -7.44
C VAL A 305 -11.57 -11.91 -8.81
N THR A 306 -10.31 -12.08 -9.19
CA THR A 306 -9.81 -11.69 -10.53
C THR A 306 -10.57 -12.42 -11.64
N MET A 307 -10.87 -13.72 -11.47
CA MET A 307 -11.61 -14.49 -12.44
C MET A 307 -13.05 -13.97 -12.61
N LEU A 308 -13.71 -13.61 -11.50
CA LEU A 308 -15.03 -12.98 -11.57
C LEU A 308 -14.97 -11.69 -12.38
N PHE A 309 -14.01 -10.80 -12.12
CA PHE A 309 -13.88 -9.54 -12.88
C PHE A 309 -13.60 -9.77 -14.36
N LYS A 310 -12.74 -10.72 -14.72
CA LYS A 310 -12.50 -11.10 -16.12
C LYS A 310 -13.76 -11.60 -16.82
N ILE A 311 -14.58 -12.43 -16.14
CA ILE A 311 -15.86 -12.89 -16.66
C ILE A 311 -16.84 -11.73 -16.84
N LEU A 312 -16.91 -10.79 -15.87
CA LEU A 312 -17.73 -9.58 -15.99
C LEU A 312 -17.35 -8.73 -17.19
N MET A 313 -16.05 -8.67 -17.51
CA MET A 313 -15.53 -7.93 -18.66
C MET A 313 -15.63 -8.68 -19.98
N GLY A 314 -15.97 -9.98 -19.96
CA GLY A 314 -16.02 -10.83 -21.14
C GLY A 314 -14.63 -11.23 -21.66
N GLU A 315 -13.59 -11.09 -20.84
CA GLU A 315 -12.23 -11.56 -21.13
C GLU A 315 -12.12 -13.09 -20.95
N GLU A 316 -13.01 -13.65 -20.09
CA GLU A 316 -13.12 -15.08 -19.83
C GLU A 316 -14.59 -15.51 -19.90
N GLU A 317 -14.83 -16.72 -20.41
CA GLU A 317 -16.18 -17.29 -20.45
C GLU A 317 -16.42 -18.14 -19.19
N PRO A 318 -17.60 -18.04 -18.55
CA PRO A 318 -17.95 -18.94 -17.46
C PRO A 318 -18.21 -20.37 -18.00
N ASP A 319 -17.98 -21.39 -17.17
CA ASP A 319 -18.33 -22.79 -17.54
C ASP A 319 -19.85 -23.00 -17.55
N THR A 320 -20.55 -22.33 -16.61
CA THR A 320 -22.02 -22.31 -16.55
C THR A 320 -22.51 -20.92 -16.17
N GLY A 321 -23.77 -20.66 -16.44
CA GLY A 321 -24.41 -19.39 -16.10
C GLY A 321 -24.25 -18.30 -17.17
N SER A 322 -24.55 -17.07 -16.80
CA SER A 322 -24.49 -15.93 -17.73
C SER A 322 -24.29 -14.61 -17.03
N VAL A 323 -23.63 -13.68 -17.72
CA VAL A 323 -23.46 -12.29 -17.33
C VAL A 323 -24.17 -11.40 -18.35
N LYS A 324 -25.00 -10.46 -17.88
CA LYS A 324 -25.72 -9.55 -18.75
C LYS A 324 -25.59 -8.12 -18.26
N TRP A 325 -25.01 -7.27 -19.09
CA TRP A 325 -24.94 -5.83 -18.89
C TRP A 325 -26.16 -5.12 -19.45
N GLY A 326 -26.60 -4.07 -18.79
CA GLY A 326 -27.66 -3.18 -19.29
C GLY A 326 -27.20 -2.40 -20.52
N ALA A 327 -28.13 -2.08 -21.44
CA ALA A 327 -27.83 -1.44 -22.72
C ALA A 327 -27.20 -0.02 -22.60
N SER A 328 -27.30 0.64 -21.44
CA SER A 328 -26.75 1.99 -21.19
C SER A 328 -25.45 1.95 -20.40
N ILE A 329 -24.89 0.80 -20.16
CA ILE A 329 -23.70 0.62 -19.35
C ILE A 329 -22.46 0.77 -20.23
N GLU A 330 -21.57 1.64 -19.79
CA GLU A 330 -20.22 1.79 -20.26
C GLU A 330 -19.28 1.48 -19.08
N ASN A 331 -18.59 0.34 -19.17
CA ASN A 331 -17.69 -0.11 -18.12
C ASN A 331 -16.24 0.24 -18.43
N ALA A 332 -15.44 0.47 -17.39
CA ALA A 332 -14.00 0.57 -17.46
C ALA A 332 -13.37 -0.38 -16.45
N TYR A 333 -12.33 -1.07 -16.88
CA TYR A 333 -11.64 -2.08 -16.09
C TYR A 333 -10.20 -1.71 -15.79
N PHE A 334 -9.84 -1.83 -14.53
CA PHE A 334 -8.47 -1.79 -14.05
C PHE A 334 -8.09 -3.22 -13.64
N PRO A 335 -7.33 -3.96 -14.47
CA PRO A 335 -6.92 -5.33 -14.15
C PRO A 335 -5.78 -5.32 -13.13
N LYS A 336 -5.69 -6.40 -12.34
CA LYS A 336 -4.60 -6.62 -11.38
C LYS A 336 -3.23 -6.65 -12.05
N ASP A 337 -3.11 -7.34 -13.19
CA ASP A 337 -1.93 -7.32 -14.04
C ASP A 337 -2.12 -6.36 -15.20
N ASN A 338 -1.35 -5.27 -15.18
CA ASN A 338 -1.38 -4.22 -16.19
C ASN A 338 -0.29 -4.37 -17.26
N SER A 339 0.56 -5.39 -17.20
CA SER A 339 1.74 -5.56 -18.08
C SER A 339 1.37 -5.56 -19.56
N SER A 340 0.26 -6.18 -19.95
CA SER A 340 -0.22 -6.22 -21.34
C SER A 340 -0.47 -4.85 -21.98
N PHE A 341 -0.68 -3.80 -21.16
CA PHE A 341 -0.88 -2.44 -21.66
C PHE A 341 0.41 -1.68 -21.92
N PHE A 342 1.53 -2.15 -21.39
CA PHE A 342 2.81 -1.42 -21.39
C PHE A 342 3.96 -2.22 -21.99
N ASP A 343 4.04 -3.52 -21.72
CA ASP A 343 5.19 -4.33 -22.08
C ASP A 343 5.30 -4.50 -23.60
N GLY A 344 6.51 -4.32 -24.12
CA GLY A 344 6.79 -4.38 -25.55
C GLY A 344 6.30 -3.18 -26.36
N ARG A 345 5.75 -2.14 -25.74
CA ARG A 345 5.30 -0.91 -26.38
C ARG A 345 6.37 0.17 -26.25
N GLU A 346 6.80 0.71 -27.39
CA GLU A 346 7.83 1.77 -27.45
C GLU A 346 7.25 3.17 -27.69
N GLU A 347 5.92 3.28 -27.75
CA GLU A 347 5.22 4.55 -27.95
C GLU A 347 5.38 5.47 -26.74
N ASP A 348 5.39 6.77 -26.97
CA ASP A 348 5.44 7.79 -25.93
C ASP A 348 4.15 7.78 -25.12
N LEU A 349 4.25 8.14 -23.82
CA LEU A 349 3.11 8.21 -22.92
C LEU A 349 1.98 9.09 -23.46
N ILE A 350 2.31 10.21 -24.12
CA ILE A 350 1.31 11.12 -24.70
C ILE A 350 0.56 10.48 -25.87
N ASP A 351 1.25 9.71 -26.71
CA ASP A 351 0.65 8.99 -27.84
C ASP A 351 -0.18 7.80 -27.36
N TRP A 352 0.30 7.09 -26.33
CA TRP A 352 -0.47 6.04 -25.66
C TRP A 352 -1.77 6.60 -25.06
N MET A 353 -1.71 7.73 -24.36
CA MET A 353 -2.89 8.38 -23.77
C MET A 353 -3.86 8.89 -24.83
N ARG A 354 -3.35 9.35 -25.99
CA ARG A 354 -4.16 9.86 -27.10
C ARG A 354 -5.13 8.81 -27.63
N GLN A 355 -4.83 7.52 -27.50
CA GLN A 355 -5.71 6.43 -27.95
C GLN A 355 -7.03 6.42 -27.17
N PHE A 356 -7.00 6.76 -25.90
CA PHE A 356 -8.14 6.67 -24.97
C PHE A 356 -8.88 7.99 -24.77
N SER A 357 -8.33 9.10 -25.22
CA SER A 357 -8.95 10.43 -25.03
C SER A 357 -9.87 10.78 -26.20
N SER A 358 -11.02 11.38 -25.91
CA SER A 358 -11.88 12.02 -26.91
C SER A 358 -11.23 13.29 -27.49
N ASP A 359 -10.54 14.05 -26.66
CA ASP A 359 -9.76 15.23 -27.07
C ASP A 359 -8.30 14.81 -27.39
N LYS A 360 -7.96 14.81 -28.68
CA LYS A 360 -6.65 14.36 -29.20
C LYS A 360 -5.55 15.43 -29.14
N ARG A 361 -5.88 16.67 -28.73
CA ARG A 361 -4.93 17.79 -28.72
C ARG A 361 -3.83 17.55 -27.68
N GLU A 362 -2.60 17.74 -28.10
CA GLU A 362 -1.45 17.57 -27.23
C GLU A 362 -1.50 18.45 -25.96
N SER A 363 -1.92 19.72 -26.10
CA SER A 363 -2.04 20.63 -24.97
C SER A 363 -3.01 20.14 -23.90
N TYR A 364 -4.12 19.51 -24.32
CA TYR A 364 -5.08 18.89 -23.39
C TYR A 364 -4.46 17.70 -22.66
N LEU A 365 -3.85 16.79 -23.41
CA LEU A 365 -3.22 15.58 -22.86
C LEU A 365 -2.08 15.92 -21.90
N ARG A 366 -1.22 16.88 -22.25
CA ARG A 366 -0.15 17.35 -21.34
C ARG A 366 -0.70 17.95 -20.06
N THR A 367 -1.76 18.75 -20.15
CA THR A 367 -2.42 19.32 -18.95
C THR A 367 -3.02 18.22 -18.08
N PHE A 368 -3.64 17.22 -18.70
CA PHE A 368 -4.21 16.07 -18.02
C PHE A 368 -3.12 15.23 -17.33
N LEU A 369 -2.07 14.84 -18.04
CA LEU A 369 -0.93 14.11 -17.51
C LEU A 369 -0.20 14.89 -16.41
N GLY A 370 -0.09 16.22 -16.54
CA GLY A 370 0.46 17.08 -15.50
C GLY A 370 -0.30 17.00 -14.18
N ARG A 371 -1.64 16.86 -14.20
CA ARG A 371 -2.46 16.60 -13.01
C ARG A 371 -2.20 15.23 -12.41
N MET A 372 -1.78 14.27 -13.23
CA MET A 372 -1.39 12.93 -12.80
C MET A 372 0.11 12.82 -12.43
N LEU A 373 0.76 13.98 -12.21
CA LEU A 373 2.15 14.12 -11.79
C LEU A 373 3.21 13.74 -12.84
N PHE A 374 2.83 13.67 -14.10
CA PHE A 374 3.78 13.59 -15.20
C PHE A 374 4.16 14.99 -15.67
N SER A 375 5.41 15.41 -15.47
CA SER A 375 5.84 16.78 -15.71
C SER A 375 7.00 16.86 -16.71
N GLY A 376 7.08 17.98 -17.45
CA GLY A 376 8.18 18.23 -18.39
C GLY A 376 8.29 17.16 -19.44
N ASP A 377 9.47 16.51 -19.50
CA ASP A 377 9.80 15.49 -20.49
C ASP A 377 9.25 14.10 -20.16
N ASP A 378 8.66 13.90 -18.96
CA ASP A 378 8.09 12.62 -18.58
C ASP A 378 6.97 12.16 -19.53
N VAL A 379 6.26 13.08 -20.16
CA VAL A 379 5.17 12.77 -21.11
C VAL A 379 5.66 12.15 -22.42
N TYR A 380 6.95 12.23 -22.69
CA TYR A 380 7.60 11.66 -23.89
C TYR A 380 8.39 10.39 -23.55
N LYS A 381 8.34 9.91 -22.33
CA LYS A 381 8.93 8.60 -21.96
C LYS A 381 8.18 7.48 -22.66
N PRO A 382 8.88 6.47 -23.18
CA PRO A 382 8.25 5.24 -23.66
C PRO A 382 7.49 4.57 -22.52
N VAL A 383 6.29 4.04 -22.82
CA VAL A 383 5.41 3.48 -21.76
C VAL A 383 5.97 2.20 -21.12
N ASN A 384 6.85 1.48 -21.81
CA ASN A 384 7.49 0.26 -21.30
C ASN A 384 8.52 0.52 -20.19
N VAL A 385 9.06 1.74 -20.06
CA VAL A 385 10.06 2.10 -19.03
C VAL A 385 9.45 2.73 -17.79
N LEU A 386 8.12 2.87 -17.74
CA LEU A 386 7.42 3.44 -16.61
C LEU A 386 7.54 2.56 -15.36
N SER A 387 7.72 3.19 -14.19
CA SER A 387 7.66 2.51 -12.89
C SER A 387 6.26 1.95 -12.61
N GLY A 388 6.15 1.03 -11.64
CA GLY A 388 4.86 0.44 -11.25
C GLY A 388 3.81 1.49 -10.91
N GLY A 389 4.14 2.46 -10.05
CA GLY A 389 3.23 3.56 -9.70
C GLY A 389 2.88 4.48 -10.89
N GLU A 390 3.82 4.73 -11.83
CA GLU A 390 3.54 5.47 -13.05
C GLU A 390 2.57 4.69 -13.95
N LYS A 391 2.76 3.37 -14.13
CA LYS A 391 1.83 2.50 -14.89
C LYS A 391 0.43 2.55 -14.29
N VAL A 392 0.29 2.45 -12.97
CA VAL A 392 -1.00 2.55 -12.27
C VAL A 392 -1.66 3.92 -12.52
N ARG A 393 -0.93 5.03 -12.38
CA ARG A 393 -1.45 6.37 -12.69
C ARG A 393 -1.88 6.51 -14.15
N CYS A 394 -1.19 5.88 -15.11
CA CYS A 394 -1.61 5.83 -16.50
C CYS A 394 -2.92 5.06 -16.69
N MET A 395 -3.07 3.91 -16.03
CA MET A 395 -4.30 3.13 -16.09
C MET A 395 -5.50 3.87 -15.49
N LEU A 396 -5.31 4.54 -14.35
CA LEU A 396 -6.34 5.42 -13.77
C LEU A 396 -6.70 6.57 -14.72
N SER A 397 -5.70 7.14 -15.40
CA SER A 397 -5.90 8.18 -16.43
C SER A 397 -6.74 7.68 -17.59
N LYS A 398 -6.46 6.47 -18.10
CA LYS A 398 -7.26 5.79 -19.12
C LYS A 398 -8.71 5.64 -18.68
N MET A 399 -8.94 5.17 -17.44
CA MET A 399 -10.29 5.00 -16.90
C MET A 399 -11.04 6.34 -16.76
N MET A 400 -10.36 7.40 -16.30
CA MET A 400 -10.96 8.73 -16.21
C MET A 400 -11.36 9.31 -17.57
N LEU A 401 -10.60 9.00 -18.62
CA LEU A 401 -10.87 9.48 -19.98
C LEU A 401 -11.94 8.67 -20.72
N SER A 402 -12.28 7.47 -20.22
CA SER A 402 -13.29 6.61 -20.84
C SER A 402 -14.73 7.13 -20.71
N GLY A 403 -15.00 7.99 -19.70
CA GLY A 403 -16.36 8.44 -19.40
C GLY A 403 -17.31 7.35 -18.91
N ALA A 404 -16.76 6.21 -18.47
CA ALA A 404 -17.52 5.05 -18.02
C ALA A 404 -18.41 5.36 -16.81
N ASN A 405 -19.58 4.70 -16.77
CA ASN A 405 -20.55 4.83 -15.67
C ASN A 405 -20.52 3.65 -14.70
N VAL A 406 -19.72 2.62 -15.02
CA VAL A 406 -19.37 1.50 -14.14
C VAL A 406 -17.86 1.33 -14.13
N LEU A 407 -17.26 1.34 -12.94
CA LEU A 407 -15.84 1.10 -12.75
C LEU A 407 -15.63 -0.26 -12.11
N ILE A 408 -14.72 -1.06 -12.68
CA ILE A 408 -14.27 -2.33 -12.11
C ILE A 408 -12.79 -2.19 -11.84
N LEU A 409 -12.37 -2.37 -10.57
CA LEU A 409 -10.98 -2.20 -10.16
C LEU A 409 -10.51 -3.44 -9.40
N ASP A 410 -9.53 -4.14 -9.95
CA ASP A 410 -8.91 -5.29 -9.33
C ASP A 410 -7.59 -4.90 -8.67
N ASP A 411 -7.65 -4.71 -7.35
CA ASP A 411 -6.52 -4.35 -6.49
C ASP A 411 -5.74 -3.10 -6.96
N PRO A 412 -6.41 -1.94 -7.10
CA PRO A 412 -5.84 -0.75 -7.72
C PRO A 412 -4.82 -0.01 -6.86
N THR A 413 -4.68 -0.38 -5.59
CA THR A 413 -3.78 0.27 -4.62
C THR A 413 -2.35 -0.24 -4.66
N ASN A 414 -2.11 -1.40 -5.27
CA ASN A 414 -0.79 -1.96 -5.45
C ASN A 414 0.14 -0.98 -6.18
N HIS A 415 1.33 -0.78 -5.64
CA HIS A 415 2.38 0.13 -6.15
C HIS A 415 2.03 1.63 -6.10
N LEU A 416 0.95 2.04 -5.44
CA LEU A 416 0.65 3.44 -5.19
C LEU A 416 1.24 3.91 -3.86
N ASP A 417 1.72 5.15 -3.85
CA ASP A 417 2.06 5.87 -2.62
C ASP A 417 0.79 6.35 -1.89
N LEU A 418 0.93 6.68 -0.61
CA LEU A 418 -0.19 7.13 0.24
C LEU A 418 -0.98 8.28 -0.38
N GLU A 419 -0.29 9.24 -1.00
CA GLU A 419 -0.89 10.39 -1.65
C GLU A 419 -1.75 10.01 -2.85
N SER A 420 -1.31 9.01 -3.62
CA SER A 420 -2.07 8.48 -4.76
C SER A 420 -3.27 7.63 -4.31
N ILE A 421 -3.12 6.82 -3.26
CA ILE A 421 -4.22 6.06 -2.65
C ILE A 421 -5.31 7.00 -2.14
N GLU A 422 -4.92 8.08 -1.43
CA GLU A 422 -5.87 9.09 -0.96
C GLU A 422 -6.64 9.75 -2.10
N SER A 423 -5.91 10.10 -3.16
CA SER A 423 -6.52 10.73 -4.34
C SER A 423 -7.49 9.78 -5.04
N LEU A 424 -7.14 8.49 -5.13
CA LEU A 424 -8.01 7.44 -5.67
C LEU A 424 -9.26 7.27 -4.81
N ASN A 425 -9.09 7.16 -3.50
CA ASN A 425 -10.19 7.02 -2.53
C ASN A 425 -11.18 8.18 -2.68
N GLN A 426 -10.70 9.43 -2.63
CA GLN A 426 -11.55 10.61 -2.81
C GLN A 426 -12.24 10.64 -4.18
N GLY A 427 -11.56 10.19 -5.24
CA GLY A 427 -12.13 10.10 -6.58
C GLY A 427 -13.28 9.09 -6.66
N LEU A 428 -13.11 7.91 -6.05
CA LEU A 428 -14.13 6.85 -6.02
C LEU A 428 -15.31 7.17 -5.10
N VAL A 429 -15.07 7.81 -3.95
CA VAL A 429 -16.13 8.30 -3.04
C VAL A 429 -17.05 9.29 -3.76
N ARG A 430 -16.45 10.22 -4.53
CA ARG A 430 -17.21 11.27 -5.26
C ARG A 430 -17.85 10.78 -6.55
N PHE A 431 -17.46 9.62 -7.05
CA PHE A 431 -18.00 9.07 -8.28
C PHE A 431 -19.46 8.65 -8.10
N GLY A 432 -20.37 9.23 -8.90
CA GLY A 432 -21.80 8.96 -8.83
C GLY A 432 -22.28 7.72 -9.58
N GLY A 433 -21.38 6.95 -10.20
CA GLY A 433 -21.67 5.69 -10.88
C GLY A 433 -21.48 4.47 -9.96
N VAL A 434 -21.56 3.30 -10.55
CA VAL A 434 -21.34 2.02 -9.88
C VAL A 434 -19.87 1.69 -9.80
N VAL A 435 -19.42 1.16 -8.68
CA VAL A 435 -18.05 0.69 -8.48
C VAL A 435 -18.09 -0.77 -8.00
N LEU A 436 -17.36 -1.65 -8.69
CA LEU A 436 -17.01 -2.98 -8.21
C LEU A 436 -15.50 -3.00 -8.03
N PHE A 437 -15.01 -3.36 -6.86
CA PHE A 437 -13.58 -3.34 -6.63
C PHE A 437 -13.13 -4.42 -5.65
N SER A 438 -11.88 -4.82 -5.77
CA SER A 438 -11.16 -5.58 -4.76
C SER A 438 -10.01 -4.72 -4.23
N SER A 439 -9.66 -4.88 -2.99
CA SER A 439 -8.49 -4.24 -2.38
C SER A 439 -8.09 -4.96 -1.11
N HIS A 440 -6.82 -4.83 -0.74
CA HIS A 440 -6.30 -5.19 0.58
C HIS A 440 -6.26 -3.98 1.52
N ASP A 441 -6.51 -2.79 1.00
CA ASP A 441 -6.54 -1.54 1.77
C ASP A 441 -7.88 -1.43 2.50
N HIS A 442 -7.84 -1.63 3.82
CA HIS A 442 -9.01 -1.57 4.70
C HIS A 442 -9.72 -0.21 4.63
N GLU A 443 -8.96 0.88 4.65
CA GLU A 443 -9.49 2.24 4.58
C GLU A 443 -10.23 2.50 3.26
N LEU A 444 -9.67 2.00 2.14
CA LEU A 444 -10.34 2.12 0.84
C LEU A 444 -11.67 1.35 0.84
N ILE A 445 -11.71 0.14 1.40
CA ILE A 445 -12.94 -0.66 1.46
C ILE A 445 -13.95 0.03 2.37
N SER A 446 -13.57 0.41 3.58
CA SER A 446 -14.48 1.00 4.59
C SER A 446 -15.09 2.33 4.15
N THR A 447 -14.32 3.15 3.41
CA THR A 447 -14.78 4.47 2.97
C THR A 447 -15.63 4.44 1.70
N ILE A 448 -15.43 3.45 0.83
CA ILE A 448 -16.11 3.38 -0.46
C ILE A 448 -17.28 2.40 -0.42
N ALA A 449 -17.11 1.20 0.13
CA ALA A 449 -18.08 0.12 0.01
C ALA A 449 -19.36 0.40 0.81
N ASN A 450 -20.51 0.24 0.17
CA ASN A 450 -21.82 0.15 0.81
C ASN A 450 -22.42 -1.25 0.73
N ARG A 451 -21.70 -2.19 0.11
CA ARG A 451 -22.09 -3.57 -0.07
C ARG A 451 -20.85 -4.44 -0.18
N ILE A 452 -20.87 -5.58 0.50
CA ILE A 452 -19.79 -6.57 0.51
C ILE A 452 -20.27 -7.84 -0.17
N VAL A 453 -19.50 -8.35 -1.12
CA VAL A 453 -19.69 -9.63 -1.78
C VAL A 453 -18.47 -10.49 -1.51
N GLU A 454 -18.60 -11.47 -0.62
CA GLU A 454 -17.52 -12.43 -0.34
C GLU A 454 -17.68 -13.68 -1.19
N ILE A 455 -16.63 -14.02 -1.92
CA ILE A 455 -16.55 -15.29 -2.68
C ILE A 455 -16.08 -16.39 -1.74
N THR A 456 -16.91 -17.40 -1.59
CA THR A 456 -16.63 -18.59 -0.77
C THR A 456 -16.54 -19.84 -1.64
N PRO A 457 -15.98 -20.96 -1.15
CA PRO A 457 -15.96 -22.22 -1.91
C PRO A 457 -17.34 -22.76 -2.31
N ASN A 458 -18.41 -22.32 -1.64
CA ASN A 458 -19.77 -22.80 -1.83
C ASN A 458 -20.72 -21.71 -2.37
N GLY A 459 -20.22 -20.70 -3.06
CA GLY A 459 -21.00 -19.59 -3.59
C GLY A 459 -20.57 -18.24 -3.03
N ILE A 460 -21.51 -17.32 -2.82
CA ILE A 460 -21.23 -15.98 -2.30
C ILE A 460 -22.00 -15.67 -1.01
N ILE A 461 -21.40 -14.80 -0.20
CA ILE A 461 -22.08 -14.08 0.87
C ILE A 461 -22.25 -12.64 0.41
N ASP A 462 -23.48 -12.17 0.31
CA ASP A 462 -23.83 -10.84 -0.19
C ASP A 462 -24.53 -10.06 0.92
N ARG A 463 -23.94 -8.93 1.33
CA ARG A 463 -24.40 -8.10 2.46
C ARG A 463 -24.41 -6.62 2.10
N MET A 464 -25.56 -5.98 2.33
CA MET A 464 -25.72 -4.52 2.24
C MET A 464 -25.30 -3.87 3.57
N MET A 465 -23.99 -3.69 3.75
CA MET A 465 -23.41 -3.09 4.95
C MET A 465 -22.03 -2.52 4.63
N ASN A 466 -21.50 -1.69 5.53
CA ASN A 466 -20.12 -1.25 5.43
C ASN A 466 -19.16 -2.38 5.84
N PHE A 467 -17.88 -2.17 5.61
CA PHE A 467 -16.89 -3.20 5.85
C PHE A 467 -16.58 -3.43 7.34
N ASP A 468 -16.60 -2.36 8.15
CA ASP A 468 -16.32 -2.46 9.58
C ASP A 468 -17.43 -3.25 10.34
N ASP A 469 -18.68 -3.17 9.86
CA ASP A 469 -19.78 -3.97 10.41
C ASP A 469 -19.74 -5.42 9.90
N TYR A 470 -19.00 -5.69 8.82
CA TYR A 470 -18.86 -7.02 8.22
C TYR A 470 -17.81 -7.89 8.93
N LEU A 471 -16.70 -7.29 9.39
CA LEU A 471 -15.62 -7.96 10.15
C LEU A 471 -16.07 -8.34 11.54
#